data_d4107650d0d12bd0b1502bb3a92705e7
#
_entry.id   d4107650d0d12bd0b1502bb3a92705e7
#
_cell.length_a   1.000
_cell.length_b   1.000
_cell.length_c   1.000
_cell.angle_alpha   90.00
_cell.angle_beta   90.00
_cell.angle_gamma   90.00
#
_symmetry.space_group_name_H-M   'P 1'
#
loop_
_entity.id
_entity.type
_entity.pdbx_description
1 polymer ?
#
loop_
_entity_poly.entity_id
_entity_poly.type
_entity_poly.pdbx_seq_one_letter_code
_entity_poly.pdbx_strand_id
1 'polypeptide(L)'
;MTALRNPAPTDLTPTPTVTARILVTGGAGFIGSHFVRRLLAADDVDQITVLDALTYAGHRENLGEALTDPKLEFVQGSILNAHLVDELVQQHTAVVHFAAESHVDRSFFEAGAFLRTNVLGTYTLLDAVRRFGTSRFVHVSTDEVYGPLAFGCADESAPLRPTVPYAASKAASDMVALSYHCTYGVPVCVTRSSNNYGPAQHPEKIIPLFVTRLLKGEPVTLHGRGEHVRNWLHVEDNCQGIDLVLRGGTPGEVYNIGGGTDLTSAQLTGMLLELFGAGWDRVQHIPDRTCNDLRYAMDWSKIANQLGYRPTWDLTGGLAATVDWYRRNPDRWAPHVRAGDARPMHHPV
;
A
#
# COMPACT_ATOMS: atom_id res chain seq x y z
N MET A 1 6.05 -41.45 53.88
CA MET A 1 6.80 -40.46 53.04
C MET A 1 6.95 -41.08 51.67
N THR A 2 6.05 -40.71 50.75
CA THR A 2 6.03 -41.25 49.39
C THR A 2 6.59 -40.16 48.48
N ALA A 3 7.76 -40.45 47.89
CA ALA A 3 8.45 -39.53 47.00
C ALA A 3 7.67 -39.33 45.68
N LEU A 4 7.28 -38.13 45.40
CA LEU A 4 6.71 -37.72 44.10
C LEU A 4 7.84 -37.77 43.06
N ARG A 5 7.70 -38.64 42.05
CA ARG A 5 8.55 -38.66 40.85
C ARG A 5 8.17 -37.49 39.94
N ASN A 6 9.12 -36.62 39.62
CA ASN A 6 8.99 -35.64 38.55
C ASN A 6 8.83 -36.36 37.19
N PRO A 7 7.89 -35.96 36.35
CA PRO A 7 7.84 -36.48 35.00
C PRO A 7 9.05 -35.97 34.19
N ALA A 8 9.59 -36.84 33.34
CA ALA A 8 10.67 -36.53 32.42
C ALA A 8 10.28 -35.41 31.43
N PRO A 9 11.24 -34.60 30.94
CA PRO A 9 10.96 -33.58 29.94
C PRO A 9 10.45 -34.26 28.67
N THR A 10 9.25 -33.88 28.24
CA THR A 10 8.69 -34.25 26.94
C THR A 10 9.59 -33.69 25.84
N ASP A 11 10.16 -34.58 25.03
CA ASP A 11 10.82 -34.27 23.77
C ASP A 11 9.84 -33.47 22.89
N LEU A 12 10.05 -32.15 22.81
CA LEU A 12 9.39 -31.28 21.84
C LEU A 12 10.04 -31.56 20.48
N THR A 13 9.53 -32.56 19.76
CA THR A 13 9.80 -32.65 18.32
C THR A 13 9.39 -31.35 17.70
N PRO A 14 10.27 -30.66 16.92
CA PRO A 14 9.90 -29.44 16.24
C PRO A 14 8.71 -29.73 15.34
N THR A 15 7.60 -29.04 15.59
CA THR A 15 6.45 -29.06 14.68
C THR A 15 6.98 -28.67 13.28
N PRO A 16 6.71 -29.44 12.22
CA PRO A 16 7.18 -29.10 10.89
C PRO A 16 6.67 -27.70 10.58
N THR A 17 7.60 -26.79 10.31
CA THR A 17 7.30 -25.43 9.84
C THR A 17 6.58 -25.59 8.51
N VAL A 18 5.25 -25.42 8.52
CA VAL A 18 4.48 -25.36 7.29
C VAL A 18 4.87 -24.02 6.63
N THR A 19 5.74 -24.13 5.63
CA THR A 19 6.15 -22.97 4.85
C THR A 19 4.96 -22.35 4.13
N ALA A 20 4.90 -21.03 4.07
CA ALA A 20 3.73 -20.33 3.57
C ALA A 20 3.76 -20.21 2.03
N ARG A 21 2.62 -20.52 1.40
CA ARG A 21 2.36 -20.19 -0.02
C ARG A 21 1.47 -18.98 -0.05
N ILE A 22 1.97 -17.86 -0.58
CA ILE A 22 1.32 -16.55 -0.46
C ILE A 22 0.88 -16.03 -1.83
N LEU A 23 -0.41 -15.74 -1.97
CA LEU A 23 -0.95 -15.02 -3.12
C LEU A 23 -0.87 -13.51 -2.85
N VAL A 24 -0.13 -12.77 -3.68
CA VAL A 24 0.00 -11.32 -3.63
C VAL A 24 -0.72 -10.72 -4.84
N THR A 25 -1.87 -10.10 -4.64
CA THR A 25 -2.56 -9.40 -5.72
C THR A 25 -2.08 -7.96 -5.83
N GLY A 26 -1.90 -7.43 -7.04
CA GLY A 26 -1.32 -6.11 -7.23
C GLY A 26 0.19 -6.06 -6.96
N GLY A 27 0.87 -7.21 -7.03
CA GLY A 27 2.29 -7.34 -6.71
C GLY A 27 3.24 -6.71 -7.74
N ALA A 28 2.77 -6.34 -8.93
CA ALA A 28 3.52 -5.55 -9.90
C ALA A 28 3.35 -4.03 -9.72
N GLY A 29 2.54 -3.59 -8.77
CA GLY A 29 2.40 -2.19 -8.35
C GLY A 29 3.57 -1.73 -7.47
N PHE A 30 3.56 -0.46 -7.07
CA PHE A 30 4.59 0.16 -6.23
C PHE A 30 4.79 -0.59 -4.90
N ILE A 31 3.80 -0.56 -4.01
CA ILE A 31 3.92 -1.16 -2.67
C ILE A 31 4.04 -2.68 -2.78
N GLY A 32 3.20 -3.30 -3.63
CA GLY A 32 3.18 -4.75 -3.82
C GLY A 32 4.52 -5.33 -4.26
N SER A 33 5.27 -4.64 -5.14
CA SER A 33 6.58 -5.13 -5.61
C SER A 33 7.66 -5.07 -4.52
N HIS A 34 7.62 -4.07 -3.63
CA HIS A 34 8.48 -4.03 -2.44
C HIS A 34 8.12 -5.14 -1.46
N PHE A 35 6.83 -5.38 -1.26
CA PHE A 35 6.37 -6.44 -0.39
C PHE A 35 6.75 -7.83 -0.90
N VAL A 36 6.65 -8.08 -2.21
CA VAL A 36 7.12 -9.34 -2.83
C VAL A 36 8.61 -9.57 -2.58
N ARG A 37 9.46 -8.55 -2.77
CA ARG A 37 10.90 -8.68 -2.48
C ARG A 37 11.17 -8.96 -1.01
N ARG A 38 10.41 -8.35 -0.10
CA ARG A 38 10.49 -8.64 1.33
C ARG A 38 10.14 -10.10 1.66
N LEU A 39 9.08 -10.63 1.06
CA LEU A 39 8.68 -12.03 1.24
C LEU A 39 9.71 -13.02 0.69
N LEU A 40 10.33 -12.71 -0.47
CA LEU A 40 11.37 -13.58 -1.06
C LEU A 40 12.60 -13.69 -0.18
N ALA A 41 12.92 -12.66 0.61
CA ALA A 41 14.02 -12.68 1.58
C ALA A 41 13.70 -13.44 2.86
N ALA A 42 12.48 -13.96 3.03
CA ALA A 42 12.06 -14.66 4.25
C ALA A 42 12.21 -16.18 4.07
N ASP A 43 12.75 -16.84 5.11
CA ASP A 43 13.01 -18.29 5.10
C ASP A 43 11.73 -19.14 5.23
N ASP A 44 10.67 -18.57 5.80
CA ASP A 44 9.39 -19.24 6.06
C ASP A 44 8.40 -19.13 4.90
N VAL A 45 8.81 -18.56 3.77
CA VAL A 45 8.01 -18.46 2.54
C VAL A 45 8.53 -19.42 1.50
N ASP A 46 7.67 -20.33 1.06
CA ASP A 46 7.97 -21.39 0.10
C ASP A 46 7.67 -20.98 -1.34
N GLN A 47 6.53 -20.31 -1.54
CA GLN A 47 6.09 -19.85 -2.84
C GLN A 47 5.32 -18.54 -2.74
N ILE A 48 5.53 -17.68 -3.72
CA ILE A 48 4.77 -16.44 -3.93
C ILE A 48 4.17 -16.50 -5.32
N THR A 49 2.85 -16.32 -5.43
CA THR A 49 2.23 -16.05 -6.71
C THR A 49 1.74 -14.61 -6.75
N VAL A 50 2.22 -13.86 -7.72
CA VAL A 50 1.76 -12.49 -8.00
C VAL A 50 0.63 -12.55 -9.02
N LEU A 51 -0.56 -12.08 -8.65
CA LEU A 51 -1.67 -11.82 -9.57
C LEU A 51 -1.76 -10.31 -9.82
N ASP A 52 -1.53 -9.88 -11.06
CA ASP A 52 -1.63 -8.47 -11.44
C ASP A 52 -2.23 -8.31 -12.84
N ALA A 53 -3.13 -7.34 -12.98
CA ALA A 53 -3.77 -7.06 -14.27
C ALA A 53 -2.90 -6.21 -15.21
N LEU A 54 -1.76 -5.68 -14.71
CA LEU A 54 -0.87 -4.77 -15.43
C LEU A 54 -1.63 -3.59 -16.03
N THR A 55 -2.41 -2.91 -15.19
CA THR A 55 -3.07 -1.65 -15.54
C THR A 55 -2.05 -0.51 -15.58
N TYR A 56 -2.49 0.74 -15.52
CA TYR A 56 -1.63 1.90 -15.75
C TYR A 56 -0.44 2.06 -14.77
N ALA A 57 -0.54 1.55 -13.54
CA ALA A 57 0.50 1.66 -12.51
C ALA A 57 1.17 0.31 -12.15
N GLY A 58 0.67 -0.79 -12.68
CA GLY A 58 1.24 -2.12 -12.54
C GLY A 58 2.22 -2.42 -13.68
N HIS A 59 3.50 -2.61 -13.37
CA HIS A 59 4.53 -2.90 -14.37
C HIS A 59 5.35 -4.11 -13.92
N ARG A 60 5.43 -5.13 -14.77
CA ARG A 60 6.19 -6.34 -14.47
C ARG A 60 7.64 -6.05 -14.09
N GLU A 61 8.20 -5.00 -14.68
CA GLU A 61 9.55 -4.51 -14.39
C GLU A 61 9.75 -4.07 -12.94
N ASN A 62 8.67 -3.69 -12.22
CA ASN A 62 8.76 -3.34 -10.80
C ASN A 62 9.24 -4.51 -9.93
N LEU A 63 9.02 -5.74 -10.37
CA LEU A 63 9.53 -6.93 -9.70
C LEU A 63 11.04 -7.13 -9.97
N GLY A 64 11.57 -6.63 -11.08
CA GLY A 64 13.00 -6.67 -11.39
C GLY A 64 13.57 -8.09 -11.33
N GLU A 65 14.67 -8.27 -10.58
CA GLU A 65 15.36 -9.55 -10.41
C GLU A 65 14.48 -10.61 -9.69
N ALA A 66 13.48 -10.20 -8.92
CA ALA A 66 12.54 -11.13 -8.28
C ALA A 66 11.87 -12.07 -9.30
N LEU A 67 11.71 -11.64 -10.56
CA LEU A 67 11.13 -12.47 -11.62
C LEU A 67 11.97 -13.73 -11.97
N THR A 68 13.22 -13.76 -11.56
CA THR A 68 14.11 -14.92 -11.77
C THR A 68 14.20 -15.84 -10.57
N ASP A 69 13.57 -15.46 -9.45
CA ASP A 69 13.55 -16.26 -8.24
C ASP A 69 12.62 -17.49 -8.44
N PRO A 70 13.08 -18.71 -8.17
CA PRO A 70 12.28 -19.93 -8.32
C PRO A 70 11.06 -19.99 -7.41
N LYS A 71 11.03 -19.22 -6.33
CA LYS A 71 9.88 -19.10 -5.45
C LYS A 71 8.76 -18.20 -6.01
N LEU A 72 9.03 -17.41 -7.06
CA LEU A 72 8.07 -16.46 -7.61
C LEU A 72 7.40 -16.96 -8.88
N GLU A 73 6.08 -17.03 -8.85
CA GLU A 73 5.23 -17.19 -10.03
C GLU A 73 4.50 -15.89 -10.35
N PHE A 74 4.48 -15.49 -11.61
CA PHE A 74 3.75 -14.32 -12.08
C PHE A 74 2.58 -14.71 -12.97
N VAL A 75 1.37 -14.35 -12.55
CA VAL A 75 0.11 -14.57 -13.27
C VAL A 75 -0.48 -13.21 -13.68
N GLN A 76 -0.55 -12.97 -14.99
CA GLN A 76 -1.26 -11.78 -15.49
C GLN A 76 -2.76 -12.05 -15.52
N GLY A 77 -3.52 -11.29 -14.72
CA GLY A 77 -4.96 -11.45 -14.66
C GLY A 77 -5.62 -10.47 -13.70
N SER A 78 -6.94 -10.41 -13.78
CA SER A 78 -7.77 -9.51 -12.97
C SER A 78 -8.37 -10.23 -11.77
N ILE A 79 -8.40 -9.58 -10.61
CA ILE A 79 -9.14 -10.03 -9.42
C ILE A 79 -10.67 -10.10 -9.65
N LEU A 80 -11.17 -9.54 -10.74
CA LEU A 80 -12.57 -9.67 -11.15
C LEU A 80 -12.87 -11.00 -11.87
N ASN A 81 -11.84 -11.74 -12.27
CA ASN A 81 -12.01 -13.05 -12.88
C ASN A 81 -12.16 -14.12 -11.78
N ALA A 82 -13.40 -14.43 -11.41
CA ALA A 82 -13.71 -15.34 -10.32
C ALA A 82 -13.10 -16.74 -10.51
N HIS A 83 -13.07 -17.27 -11.75
CA HIS A 83 -12.48 -18.59 -12.02
C HIS A 83 -10.96 -18.61 -11.74
N LEU A 84 -10.24 -17.60 -12.24
CA LEU A 84 -8.80 -17.47 -11.98
C LEU A 84 -8.51 -17.27 -10.50
N VAL A 85 -9.31 -16.44 -9.82
CA VAL A 85 -9.17 -16.19 -8.37
C VAL A 85 -9.40 -17.49 -7.58
N ASP A 86 -10.40 -18.29 -7.95
CA ASP A 86 -10.70 -19.58 -7.33
C ASP A 86 -9.51 -20.54 -7.46
N GLU A 87 -8.96 -20.69 -8.66
CA GLU A 87 -7.80 -21.56 -8.93
C GLU A 87 -6.59 -21.13 -8.09
N LEU A 88 -6.34 -19.83 -8.01
CA LEU A 88 -5.19 -19.32 -7.24
C LEU A 88 -5.40 -19.46 -5.73
N VAL A 89 -6.56 -19.07 -5.20
CA VAL A 89 -6.83 -19.14 -3.76
C VAL A 89 -6.73 -20.57 -3.23
N GLN A 90 -7.21 -21.57 -3.99
CA GLN A 90 -7.11 -22.98 -3.60
C GLN A 90 -5.68 -23.46 -3.36
N GLN A 91 -4.70 -22.85 -4.02
CA GLN A 91 -3.30 -23.26 -3.97
C GLN A 91 -2.49 -22.54 -2.91
N HIS A 92 -3.06 -21.54 -2.22
CA HIS A 92 -2.33 -20.66 -1.32
C HIS A 92 -2.86 -20.70 0.11
N THR A 93 -1.95 -20.59 1.06
CA THR A 93 -2.27 -20.59 2.50
C THR A 93 -2.63 -19.19 3.01
N ALA A 94 -2.17 -18.14 2.32
CA ALA A 94 -2.46 -16.76 2.69
C ALA A 94 -2.63 -15.88 1.45
N VAL A 95 -3.40 -14.80 1.60
CA VAL A 95 -3.61 -13.78 0.57
C VAL A 95 -3.23 -12.41 1.14
N VAL A 96 -2.42 -11.64 0.40
CA VAL A 96 -2.15 -10.23 0.68
C VAL A 96 -2.64 -9.40 -0.51
N HIS A 97 -3.64 -8.57 -0.26
CA HIS A 97 -4.42 -7.92 -1.31
C HIS A 97 -4.05 -6.44 -1.46
N PHE A 98 -3.19 -6.15 -2.46
CA PHE A 98 -2.82 -4.78 -2.86
C PHE A 98 -3.56 -4.30 -4.10
N ALA A 99 -4.12 -5.19 -4.93
CA ALA A 99 -4.73 -4.82 -6.20
C ALA A 99 -5.87 -3.81 -5.99
N ALA A 100 -5.72 -2.62 -6.54
CA ALA A 100 -6.70 -1.54 -6.42
C ALA A 100 -6.46 -0.47 -7.50
N GLU A 101 -7.52 0.23 -7.90
CA GLU A 101 -7.41 1.57 -8.48
C GLU A 101 -7.07 2.56 -7.38
N SER A 102 -6.03 3.41 -7.55
CA SER A 102 -5.44 4.17 -6.43
C SER A 102 -5.22 5.67 -6.69
N HIS A 103 -5.51 6.19 -7.89
CA HIS A 103 -5.27 7.60 -8.21
C HIS A 103 -6.52 8.44 -7.97
N VAL A 104 -6.45 9.35 -6.99
CA VAL A 104 -7.59 10.18 -6.56
C VAL A 104 -8.19 10.97 -7.74
N ASP A 105 -7.36 11.67 -8.55
CA ASP A 105 -7.86 12.49 -9.65
C ASP A 105 -8.57 11.65 -10.71
N ARG A 106 -8.10 10.42 -11.00
CA ARG A 106 -8.80 9.50 -11.89
C ARG A 106 -10.16 9.07 -11.34
N SER A 107 -10.29 8.97 -10.01
CA SER A 107 -11.57 8.59 -9.39
C SER A 107 -12.68 9.60 -9.62
N PHE A 108 -12.34 10.87 -9.88
CA PHE A 108 -13.34 11.90 -10.21
C PHE A 108 -13.99 11.68 -11.61
N PHE A 109 -13.27 11.03 -12.52
CA PHE A 109 -13.76 10.81 -13.89
C PHE A 109 -14.28 9.39 -14.09
N GLU A 110 -13.73 8.40 -13.38
CA GLU A 110 -13.99 6.98 -13.59
C GLU A 110 -14.38 6.24 -12.30
N ALA A 111 -15.19 6.85 -11.43
CA ALA A 111 -15.59 6.28 -10.14
C ALA A 111 -16.10 4.83 -10.23
N GLY A 112 -16.79 4.48 -11.33
CA GLY A 112 -17.27 3.13 -11.56
C GLY A 112 -16.16 2.07 -11.70
N ALA A 113 -14.99 2.43 -12.23
CA ALA A 113 -13.83 1.53 -12.28
C ALA A 113 -13.29 1.24 -10.88
N PHE A 114 -13.25 2.26 -10.01
CA PHE A 114 -12.85 2.12 -8.61
C PHE A 114 -13.81 1.20 -7.83
N LEU A 115 -15.12 1.35 -8.00
CA LEU A 115 -16.08 0.46 -7.36
C LEU A 115 -15.94 -0.99 -7.85
N ARG A 116 -15.75 -1.20 -9.14
CA ARG A 116 -15.56 -2.55 -9.69
C ARG A 116 -14.29 -3.19 -9.15
N THR A 117 -13.14 -2.50 -9.24
CA THR A 117 -11.87 -3.09 -8.82
C THR A 117 -11.79 -3.19 -7.30
N ASN A 118 -12.03 -2.08 -6.58
CA ASN A 118 -11.74 -2.03 -5.16
C ASN A 118 -12.80 -2.74 -4.31
N VAL A 119 -14.07 -2.70 -4.72
CA VAL A 119 -15.15 -3.32 -3.94
C VAL A 119 -15.49 -4.71 -4.48
N LEU A 120 -15.86 -4.82 -5.76
CA LEU A 120 -16.25 -6.10 -6.33
C LEU A 120 -15.05 -7.07 -6.44
N GLY A 121 -13.84 -6.56 -6.78
CA GLY A 121 -12.63 -7.38 -6.81
C GLY A 121 -12.26 -7.91 -5.42
N THR A 122 -12.36 -7.09 -4.37
CA THR A 122 -12.18 -7.54 -2.98
C THR A 122 -13.21 -8.58 -2.59
N TYR A 123 -14.48 -8.38 -2.93
CA TYR A 123 -15.54 -9.36 -2.75
C TYR A 123 -15.18 -10.70 -3.42
N THR A 124 -14.74 -10.70 -4.66
CA THR A 124 -14.38 -11.91 -5.41
C THR A 124 -13.30 -12.73 -4.69
N LEU A 125 -12.25 -12.06 -4.18
CA LEU A 125 -11.20 -12.70 -3.39
C LEU A 125 -11.74 -13.28 -2.08
N LEU A 126 -12.52 -12.50 -1.35
CA LEU A 126 -13.08 -12.92 -0.05
C LEU A 126 -14.05 -14.11 -0.20
N ASP A 127 -14.85 -14.12 -1.28
CA ASP A 127 -15.76 -15.23 -1.53
C ASP A 127 -15.01 -16.51 -1.88
N ALA A 128 -13.91 -16.42 -2.63
CA ALA A 128 -13.01 -17.55 -2.88
C ALA A 128 -12.37 -18.03 -1.57
N VAL A 129 -11.84 -17.12 -0.74
CA VAL A 129 -11.27 -17.48 0.58
C VAL A 129 -12.32 -18.14 1.48
N ARG A 130 -13.56 -17.67 1.48
CA ARG A 130 -14.65 -18.29 2.23
C ARG A 130 -14.93 -19.72 1.77
N ARG A 131 -14.87 -19.98 0.46
CA ARG A 131 -15.18 -21.31 -0.12
C ARG A 131 -14.04 -22.32 0.03
N PHE A 132 -12.80 -21.87 -0.11
CA PHE A 132 -11.64 -22.76 -0.17
C PHE A 132 -10.80 -22.76 1.11
N GLY A 133 -10.88 -21.70 1.89
CA GLY A 133 -10.15 -21.55 3.15
C GLY A 133 -8.70 -21.10 2.93
N THR A 134 -8.29 -20.06 3.64
CA THR A 134 -6.89 -19.69 3.83
C THR A 134 -6.66 -19.39 5.30
N SER A 135 -5.42 -19.47 5.75
CA SER A 135 -5.09 -19.18 7.16
C SER A 135 -5.05 -17.68 7.45
N ARG A 136 -4.96 -16.83 6.40
CA ARG A 136 -4.85 -15.37 6.52
C ARG A 136 -5.27 -14.65 5.25
N PHE A 137 -6.01 -13.56 5.42
CA PHE A 137 -6.27 -12.57 4.37
C PHE A 137 -5.91 -11.18 4.89
N VAL A 138 -4.94 -10.52 4.29
CA VAL A 138 -4.56 -9.14 4.62
C VAL A 138 -5.08 -8.22 3.54
N HIS A 139 -6.04 -7.35 3.90
CA HIS A 139 -6.55 -6.30 3.02
C HIS A 139 -5.76 -5.01 3.22
N VAL A 140 -5.07 -4.54 2.19
CA VAL A 140 -4.29 -3.30 2.24
C VAL A 140 -5.16 -2.12 1.85
N SER A 141 -5.38 -1.20 2.80
CA SER A 141 -6.21 -0.01 2.70
C SER A 141 -5.39 1.27 2.91
N THR A 142 -6.04 2.37 3.23
CA THR A 142 -5.48 3.72 3.31
C THR A 142 -6.09 4.49 4.48
N ASP A 143 -5.36 5.48 5.02
CA ASP A 143 -5.84 6.44 6.01
C ASP A 143 -6.92 7.40 5.45
N GLU A 144 -6.98 7.57 4.12
CA GLU A 144 -7.99 8.41 3.48
C GLU A 144 -9.43 7.97 3.76
N VAL A 145 -9.64 6.72 4.19
CA VAL A 145 -10.97 6.21 4.59
C VAL A 145 -11.53 6.92 5.81
N TYR A 146 -10.69 7.47 6.67
CA TYR A 146 -11.13 8.26 7.84
C TYR A 146 -11.65 9.64 7.47
N GLY A 147 -11.28 10.15 6.29
CA GLY A 147 -11.56 11.52 5.87
C GLY A 147 -10.68 12.56 6.57
N PRO A 148 -10.93 13.87 6.32
CA PRO A 148 -10.11 14.94 6.86
C PRO A 148 -10.33 15.14 8.37
N LEU A 149 -9.24 15.39 9.08
CA LEU A 149 -9.25 15.68 10.50
C LEU A 149 -8.68 17.08 10.76
N ALA A 150 -9.49 17.95 11.36
CA ALA A 150 -9.02 19.29 11.74
C ALA A 150 -8.00 19.22 12.89
N PHE A 151 -8.23 18.31 13.86
CA PHE A 151 -7.40 18.11 15.05
C PHE A 151 -7.28 16.63 15.41
N GLY A 152 -6.28 16.28 16.21
CA GLY A 152 -6.07 14.92 16.68
C GLY A 152 -5.63 13.95 15.59
N CYS A 153 -5.82 12.66 15.84
CA CYS A 153 -5.56 11.56 14.92
C CYS A 153 -6.66 10.49 15.04
N ALA A 154 -6.91 9.76 13.96
CA ALA A 154 -7.84 8.64 13.95
C ALA A 154 -7.15 7.37 14.46
N ASP A 155 -7.70 6.73 15.45
CA ASP A 155 -7.40 5.34 15.78
C ASP A 155 -8.25 4.38 14.91
N GLU A 156 -8.03 3.07 15.05
CA GLU A 156 -8.72 2.07 14.25
C GLU A 156 -10.23 1.98 14.49
N SER A 157 -10.72 2.53 15.61
CA SER A 157 -12.15 2.60 15.98
C SER A 157 -12.85 3.84 15.40
N ALA A 158 -12.10 4.79 14.86
CA ALA A 158 -12.65 6.02 14.31
C ALA A 158 -13.63 5.73 13.14
N PRO A 159 -14.74 6.48 13.04
CA PRO A 159 -15.70 6.30 11.96
C PRO A 159 -15.08 6.65 10.59
N LEU A 160 -15.45 5.89 9.56
CA LEU A 160 -15.05 6.15 8.19
C LEU A 160 -15.89 7.29 7.60
N ARG A 161 -15.22 8.32 7.08
CA ARG A 161 -15.85 9.52 6.49
C ARG A 161 -15.14 9.96 5.20
N PRO A 162 -15.01 9.06 4.21
CA PRO A 162 -14.32 9.37 2.96
C PRO A 162 -15.02 10.50 2.21
N THR A 163 -14.24 11.37 1.58
CA THR A 163 -14.73 12.57 0.87
C THR A 163 -14.61 12.47 -0.65
N VAL A 164 -13.78 11.53 -1.15
CA VAL A 164 -13.52 11.35 -2.59
C VAL A 164 -13.87 9.92 -3.03
N PRO A 165 -14.20 9.68 -4.32
CA PRO A 165 -14.64 8.35 -4.80
C PRO A 165 -13.62 7.24 -4.55
N TYR A 166 -12.31 7.52 -4.67
CA TYR A 166 -11.26 6.56 -4.30
C TYR A 166 -11.39 6.12 -2.84
N ALA A 167 -11.35 7.08 -1.91
CA ALA A 167 -11.41 6.79 -0.48
C ALA A 167 -12.74 6.09 -0.11
N ALA A 168 -13.86 6.48 -0.73
CA ALA A 168 -15.15 5.83 -0.55
C ALA A 168 -15.13 4.37 -1.02
N SER A 169 -14.48 4.07 -2.15
CA SER A 169 -14.34 2.69 -2.63
C SER A 169 -13.46 1.84 -1.71
N LYS A 170 -12.40 2.41 -1.13
CA LYS A 170 -11.54 1.74 -0.15
C LYS A 170 -12.27 1.51 1.19
N ALA A 171 -13.01 2.50 1.69
CA ALA A 171 -13.83 2.34 2.88
C ALA A 171 -14.89 1.24 2.69
N ALA A 172 -15.54 1.19 1.52
CA ALA A 172 -16.50 0.14 1.20
C ALA A 172 -15.84 -1.25 1.16
N SER A 173 -14.62 -1.36 0.59
CA SER A 173 -13.89 -2.64 0.59
C SER A 173 -13.44 -3.07 1.99
N ASP A 174 -13.04 -2.14 2.87
CA ASP A 174 -12.77 -2.42 4.29
C ASP A 174 -14.00 -3.01 4.98
N MET A 175 -15.18 -2.38 4.77
CA MET A 175 -16.44 -2.85 5.36
C MET A 175 -16.83 -4.23 4.85
N VAL A 176 -16.66 -4.50 3.55
CA VAL A 176 -16.90 -5.84 2.97
C VAL A 176 -15.95 -6.85 3.61
N ALA A 177 -14.66 -6.55 3.73
CA ALA A 177 -13.66 -7.44 4.30
C ALA A 177 -13.99 -7.79 5.76
N LEU A 178 -14.29 -6.81 6.59
CA LEU A 178 -14.66 -7.01 7.99
C LEU A 178 -15.99 -7.75 8.14
N SER A 179 -16.98 -7.51 7.25
CA SER A 179 -18.24 -8.25 7.28
C SER A 179 -18.07 -9.73 6.99
N TYR A 180 -17.11 -10.12 6.12
CA TYR A 180 -16.77 -11.52 5.86
C TYR A 180 -16.15 -12.20 7.08
N HIS A 181 -15.36 -11.46 7.86
CA HIS A 181 -14.89 -11.98 9.15
C HIS A 181 -16.06 -12.21 10.11
N CYS A 182 -16.88 -11.17 10.34
CA CYS A 182 -17.98 -11.26 11.30
C CYS A 182 -19.02 -12.32 10.94
N THR A 183 -19.32 -12.48 9.63
CA THR A 183 -20.42 -13.36 9.20
C THR A 183 -19.95 -14.78 8.97
N TYR A 184 -18.75 -14.96 8.39
CA TYR A 184 -18.29 -16.26 7.90
C TYR A 184 -17.01 -16.75 8.59
N GLY A 185 -16.42 -15.96 9.49
CA GLY A 185 -15.17 -16.32 10.18
C GLY A 185 -13.93 -16.28 9.28
N VAL A 186 -13.99 -15.62 8.12
CA VAL A 186 -12.82 -15.46 7.26
C VAL A 186 -11.71 -14.73 8.03
N PRO A 187 -10.46 -15.23 8.05
CA PRO A 187 -9.38 -14.69 8.88
C PRO A 187 -8.79 -13.40 8.29
N VAL A 188 -9.61 -12.36 8.19
CA VAL A 188 -9.25 -11.05 7.62
C VAL A 188 -8.51 -10.19 8.64
N CYS A 189 -7.43 -9.54 8.22
CA CYS A 189 -6.90 -8.33 8.84
C CYS A 189 -6.93 -7.19 7.82
N VAL A 190 -7.21 -5.97 8.27
CA VAL A 190 -7.15 -4.77 7.43
C VAL A 190 -5.96 -3.93 7.86
N THR A 191 -5.17 -3.43 6.91
CA THR A 191 -4.14 -2.43 7.20
C THR A 191 -4.52 -1.10 6.55
N ARG A 192 -4.43 0.00 7.29
CA ARG A 192 -4.61 1.36 6.79
C ARG A 192 -3.30 2.10 6.91
N SER A 193 -2.70 2.46 5.78
CA SER A 193 -1.40 3.14 5.77
C SER A 193 -1.51 4.61 5.38
N SER A 194 -0.60 5.43 5.91
CA SER A 194 -0.40 6.81 5.51
C SER A 194 0.22 6.91 4.11
N ASN A 195 0.49 8.13 3.64
CA ASN A 195 1.02 8.36 2.30
C ASN A 195 2.39 7.71 2.11
N ASN A 196 2.45 6.71 1.26
CA ASN A 196 3.69 6.00 0.94
C ASN A 196 4.54 6.76 -0.07
N TYR A 197 5.86 6.68 0.08
CA TYR A 197 6.84 7.15 -0.90
C TYR A 197 8.03 6.20 -0.98
N GLY A 198 8.79 6.27 -2.05
CA GLY A 198 9.99 5.45 -2.22
C GLY A 198 10.33 5.15 -3.69
N PRO A 199 11.35 4.31 -3.91
CA PRO A 199 11.76 3.84 -5.23
C PRO A 199 10.63 3.17 -6.01
N ALA A 200 10.60 3.36 -7.34
CA ALA A 200 9.63 2.77 -8.27
C ALA A 200 8.16 3.18 -8.07
N GLN A 201 7.88 4.24 -7.31
CA GLN A 201 6.53 4.80 -7.24
C GLN A 201 6.14 5.42 -8.59
N HIS A 202 4.91 5.20 -9.05
CA HIS A 202 4.43 5.73 -10.34
C HIS A 202 4.49 7.27 -10.36
N PRO A 203 5.00 7.91 -11.45
CA PRO A 203 5.29 9.35 -11.51
C PRO A 203 4.06 10.27 -11.51
N GLU A 204 2.86 9.76 -11.31
CA GLU A 204 1.64 10.56 -11.08
C GLU A 204 1.52 11.10 -9.64
N LYS A 205 2.23 10.51 -8.68
CA LYS A 205 2.20 10.92 -7.27
C LYS A 205 3.18 12.07 -7.02
N ILE A 206 2.89 12.92 -6.03
CA ILE A 206 3.59 14.21 -5.82
C ILE A 206 5.11 14.07 -5.76
N ILE A 207 5.66 13.12 -4.97
CA ILE A 207 7.12 12.97 -4.84
C ILE A 207 7.75 12.55 -6.18
N PRO A 208 7.37 11.43 -6.82
CA PRO A 208 7.97 11.05 -8.08
C PRO A 208 7.65 12.04 -9.22
N LEU A 209 6.50 12.69 -9.22
CA LEU A 209 6.16 13.74 -10.19
C LEU A 209 7.16 14.90 -10.09
N PHE A 210 7.42 15.38 -8.88
CA PHE A 210 8.34 16.50 -8.67
C PHE A 210 9.78 16.09 -8.96
N VAL A 211 10.20 14.92 -8.52
CA VAL A 211 11.54 14.37 -8.81
C VAL A 211 11.77 14.26 -10.31
N THR A 212 10.84 13.67 -11.06
CA THR A 212 11.01 13.48 -12.52
C THR A 212 10.98 14.80 -13.28
N ARG A 213 10.21 15.79 -12.85
CA ARG A 213 10.21 17.14 -13.43
C ARG A 213 11.53 17.87 -13.15
N LEU A 214 11.99 17.85 -11.91
CA LEU A 214 13.27 18.49 -11.54
C LEU A 214 14.45 17.83 -12.29
N LEU A 215 14.43 16.52 -12.48
CA LEU A 215 15.42 15.81 -13.31
C LEU A 215 15.44 16.26 -14.77
N LYS A 216 14.26 16.65 -15.30
CA LYS A 216 14.12 17.22 -16.66
C LYS A 216 14.39 18.73 -16.73
N GLY A 217 14.66 19.39 -15.61
CA GLY A 217 14.78 20.84 -15.54
C GLY A 217 13.43 21.58 -15.68
N GLU A 218 12.31 20.86 -15.53
CA GLU A 218 10.95 21.40 -15.61
C GLU A 218 10.50 21.96 -14.26
N PRO A 219 9.58 22.95 -14.22
CA PRO A 219 9.00 23.45 -12.97
C PRO A 219 8.06 22.41 -12.36
N VAL A 220 7.94 22.43 -11.04
CA VAL A 220 6.97 21.63 -10.28
C VAL A 220 5.70 22.43 -10.01
N THR A 221 4.55 21.74 -9.89
CA THR A 221 3.25 22.40 -9.70
C THR A 221 2.73 22.16 -8.29
N LEU A 222 2.46 23.24 -7.54
CA LEU A 222 1.94 23.19 -6.19
C LEU A 222 0.49 23.68 -6.16
N HIS A 223 -0.42 22.85 -5.68
CA HIS A 223 -1.82 23.17 -5.52
C HIS A 223 -2.04 24.24 -4.42
N GLY A 224 -2.78 25.29 -4.74
CA GLY A 224 -3.06 26.39 -3.82
C GLY A 224 -1.76 26.96 -3.24
N ARG A 225 -1.67 27.03 -1.92
CA ARG A 225 -0.47 27.46 -1.17
C ARG A 225 0.35 26.28 -0.64
N GLY A 226 -0.06 25.05 -0.95
CA GLY A 226 0.60 23.85 -0.46
C GLY A 226 0.37 23.57 1.03
N GLU A 227 -0.77 23.99 1.57
CA GLU A 227 -1.09 23.89 3.01
C GLU A 227 -1.56 22.48 3.43
N HIS A 228 -1.84 21.58 2.47
CA HIS A 228 -2.29 20.22 2.75
C HIS A 228 -1.24 19.42 3.49
N VAL A 229 -1.61 18.85 4.63
CA VAL A 229 -0.73 18.08 5.50
C VAL A 229 -0.91 16.59 5.23
N ARG A 230 0.21 15.89 5.07
CA ARG A 230 0.25 14.42 4.92
C ARG A 230 1.32 13.83 5.81
N ASN A 231 1.05 12.63 6.33
CA ASN A 231 2.04 11.80 6.99
C ASN A 231 2.79 11.00 5.90
N TRP A 232 4.11 11.09 5.87
CA TRP A 232 4.95 10.45 4.86
C TRP A 232 5.64 9.22 5.45
N LEU A 233 5.36 8.07 4.83
CA LEU A 233 5.85 6.77 5.26
C LEU A 233 6.67 6.13 4.14
N HIS A 234 7.91 5.74 4.45
CA HIS A 234 8.72 5.01 3.46
C HIS A 234 8.09 3.65 3.16
N VAL A 235 8.12 3.25 1.90
CA VAL A 235 7.46 2.01 1.43
C VAL A 235 7.95 0.75 2.14
N GLU A 236 9.24 0.69 2.51
CA GLU A 236 9.80 -0.45 3.23
C GLU A 236 9.24 -0.57 4.65
N ASP A 237 9.03 0.56 5.35
CA ASP A 237 8.39 0.56 6.66
C ASP A 237 6.91 0.13 6.57
N ASN A 238 6.20 0.58 5.53
CA ASN A 238 4.85 0.09 5.28
C ASN A 238 4.83 -1.42 5.03
N CYS A 239 5.73 -1.92 4.18
CA CYS A 239 5.85 -3.36 3.92
C CYS A 239 6.21 -4.15 5.19
N GLN A 240 7.04 -3.59 6.07
CA GLN A 240 7.31 -4.18 7.40
C GLN A 240 6.02 -4.29 8.22
N GLY A 241 5.23 -3.22 8.29
CA GLY A 241 3.97 -3.22 9.01
C GLY A 241 2.98 -4.26 8.47
N ILE A 242 2.83 -4.35 7.15
CA ILE A 242 1.96 -5.34 6.49
C ILE A 242 2.45 -6.77 6.78
N ASP A 243 3.75 -7.02 6.76
CA ASP A 243 4.34 -8.32 7.06
C ASP A 243 4.10 -8.74 8.52
N LEU A 244 4.24 -7.81 9.47
CA LEU A 244 3.90 -8.05 10.88
C LEU A 244 2.42 -8.43 11.05
N VAL A 245 1.51 -7.76 10.32
CA VAL A 245 0.08 -8.09 10.34
C VAL A 245 -0.20 -9.44 9.68
N LEU A 246 0.48 -9.76 8.57
CA LEU A 246 0.38 -11.06 7.92
C LEU A 246 0.74 -12.19 8.89
N ARG A 247 1.80 -12.03 9.67
CA ARG A 247 2.32 -13.07 10.59
C ARG A 247 1.61 -13.12 11.93
N GLY A 248 1.33 -11.95 12.53
CA GLY A 248 0.87 -11.85 13.93
C GLY A 248 -0.43 -11.10 14.15
N GLY A 249 -1.05 -10.53 13.10
CA GLY A 249 -2.30 -9.78 13.23
C GLY A 249 -3.45 -10.64 13.72
N THR A 250 -4.30 -10.12 14.59
CA THR A 250 -5.52 -10.79 15.06
C THR A 250 -6.60 -10.71 13.98
N PRO A 251 -7.19 -11.83 13.53
CA PRO A 251 -8.30 -11.81 12.59
C PRO A 251 -9.48 -10.95 13.08
N GLY A 252 -10.07 -10.19 12.17
CA GLY A 252 -11.13 -9.22 12.45
C GLY A 252 -10.63 -7.84 12.81
N GLU A 253 -9.33 -7.67 13.04
CA GLU A 253 -8.75 -6.41 13.48
C GLU A 253 -8.25 -5.53 12.33
N VAL A 254 -8.30 -4.22 12.57
CA VAL A 254 -7.70 -3.19 11.74
C VAL A 254 -6.39 -2.74 12.37
N TYR A 255 -5.39 -2.43 11.58
CA TYR A 255 -4.09 -1.92 12.01
C TYR A 255 -3.71 -0.69 11.19
N ASN A 256 -3.55 0.45 11.84
CA ASN A 256 -2.98 1.65 11.24
C ASN A 256 -1.46 1.50 11.10
N ILE A 257 -0.92 1.83 9.93
CA ILE A 257 0.52 1.79 9.66
C ILE A 257 0.97 3.20 9.26
N GLY A 258 1.57 3.89 10.19
CA GLY A 258 2.10 5.23 10.02
C GLY A 258 3.48 5.35 10.66
N GLY A 259 3.89 6.54 10.94
CA GLY A 259 5.12 6.78 11.68
C GLY A 259 6.04 7.77 11.03
N GLY A 260 5.97 8.06 9.82
CA GLY A 260 6.79 9.08 9.16
C GLY A 260 6.62 10.47 9.76
N THR A 261 6.80 11.47 8.97
CA THR A 261 6.74 12.88 9.38
C THR A 261 5.52 13.54 8.76
N ASP A 262 4.78 14.31 9.56
CA ASP A 262 3.71 15.16 9.06
C ASP A 262 4.31 16.42 8.42
N LEU A 263 4.05 16.62 7.13
CA LEU A 263 4.49 17.80 6.40
C LEU A 263 3.37 18.39 5.57
N THR A 264 3.40 19.71 5.43
CA THR A 264 2.65 20.37 4.37
C THR A 264 3.26 20.05 3.00
N SER A 265 2.45 20.11 1.95
CA SER A 265 2.95 19.97 0.57
C SER A 265 4.02 21.00 0.25
N ALA A 266 3.95 22.22 0.81
CA ALA A 266 4.96 23.25 0.65
C ALA A 266 6.29 22.86 1.33
N GLN A 267 6.26 22.32 2.55
CA GLN A 267 7.47 21.84 3.25
C GLN A 267 8.14 20.70 2.48
N LEU A 268 7.36 19.71 2.03
CA LEU A 268 7.88 18.63 1.19
C LEU A 268 8.51 19.16 -0.10
N THR A 269 7.86 20.13 -0.75
CA THR A 269 8.39 20.77 -1.96
C THR A 269 9.75 21.42 -1.68
N GLY A 270 9.88 22.16 -0.57
CA GLY A 270 11.15 22.77 -0.16
C GLY A 270 12.27 21.75 0.01
N MET A 271 12.00 20.62 0.69
CA MET A 271 12.98 19.53 0.86
C MET A 271 13.41 18.93 -0.50
N LEU A 272 12.47 18.72 -1.42
CA LEU A 272 12.80 18.23 -2.75
C LEU A 272 13.63 19.23 -3.55
N LEU A 273 13.29 20.52 -3.52
CA LEU A 273 14.07 21.57 -4.17
C LEU A 273 15.51 21.61 -3.63
N GLU A 274 15.70 21.50 -2.32
CA GLU A 274 17.02 21.48 -1.69
C GLU A 274 17.87 20.30 -2.20
N LEU A 275 17.30 19.09 -2.32
CA LEU A 275 18.00 17.92 -2.87
C LEU A 275 18.45 18.09 -4.33
N PHE A 276 17.86 19.04 -5.06
CA PHE A 276 18.23 19.37 -6.43
C PHE A 276 19.07 20.65 -6.53
N GLY A 277 19.34 21.36 -5.41
CA GLY A 277 19.97 22.68 -5.44
C GLY A 277 19.13 23.71 -6.18
N ALA A 278 17.80 23.55 -6.20
CA ALA A 278 16.85 24.40 -6.92
C ALA A 278 16.15 25.38 -5.98
N GLY A 279 15.73 26.51 -6.50
CA GLY A 279 14.99 27.54 -5.76
C GLY A 279 13.48 27.46 -5.98
N TRP A 280 12.73 28.29 -5.23
CA TRP A 280 11.28 28.43 -5.34
C TRP A 280 10.82 29.05 -6.67
N ASP A 281 11.71 29.62 -7.45
CA ASP A 281 11.47 30.04 -8.85
C ASP A 281 11.09 28.88 -9.77
N ARG A 282 11.37 27.65 -9.34
CA ARG A 282 10.94 26.41 -10.02
C ARG A 282 9.54 25.96 -9.64
N VAL A 283 8.83 26.65 -8.77
CA VAL A 283 7.48 26.26 -8.32
C VAL A 283 6.43 27.12 -9.02
N GLN A 284 5.49 26.47 -9.69
CA GLN A 284 4.29 27.09 -10.25
C GLN A 284 3.09 26.76 -9.37
N HIS A 285 2.45 27.79 -8.83
CA HIS A 285 1.19 27.62 -8.10
C HIS A 285 0.04 27.41 -9.07
N ILE A 286 -0.75 26.38 -8.85
CA ILE A 286 -1.95 26.08 -9.64
C ILE A 286 -3.18 26.10 -8.73
N PRO A 287 -4.41 26.29 -9.28
CA PRO A 287 -5.63 26.20 -8.49
C PRO A 287 -5.70 24.89 -7.70
N ASP A 288 -6.32 24.95 -6.53
CA ASP A 288 -6.51 23.75 -5.73
C ASP A 288 -7.56 22.82 -6.37
N ARG A 289 -7.53 21.55 -5.96
CA ARG A 289 -8.53 20.56 -6.37
C ARG A 289 -9.89 20.94 -5.80
N THR A 290 -10.96 20.58 -6.50
CA THR A 290 -12.34 20.80 -6.04
C THR A 290 -12.62 20.14 -4.69
N CYS A 291 -12.03 18.97 -4.46
CA CYS A 291 -12.07 18.26 -3.19
C CYS A 291 -10.64 17.81 -2.84
N ASN A 292 -10.04 18.48 -1.87
CA ASN A 292 -8.68 18.20 -1.42
C ASN A 292 -8.64 18.30 0.10
N ASP A 293 -8.66 17.18 0.77
CA ASP A 293 -8.70 17.12 2.22
C ASP A 293 -7.45 17.76 2.83
N LEU A 294 -7.65 18.69 3.75
CA LEU A 294 -6.57 19.53 4.28
C LEU A 294 -5.55 18.71 5.08
N ARG A 295 -6.01 17.73 5.89
CA ARG A 295 -5.13 16.96 6.75
C ARG A 295 -5.65 15.56 6.97
N TYR A 296 -4.77 14.56 6.81
CA TYR A 296 -4.95 13.20 7.32
C TYR A 296 -3.97 12.97 8.47
N ALA A 297 -4.44 12.30 9.51
CA ALA A 297 -3.61 11.88 10.62
C ALA A 297 -4.20 10.64 11.29
N MET A 298 -3.36 9.67 11.61
CA MET A 298 -3.78 8.46 12.29
C MET A 298 -2.86 8.09 13.44
N ASP A 299 -3.43 7.44 14.46
CA ASP A 299 -2.69 6.81 15.54
C ASP A 299 -2.32 5.38 15.13
N TRP A 300 -1.04 5.05 15.17
CA TRP A 300 -0.50 3.73 14.86
C TRP A 300 0.06 3.02 16.11
N SER A 301 -0.29 3.48 17.30
CA SER A 301 0.18 2.91 18.58
C SER A 301 -0.23 1.45 18.74
N LYS A 302 -1.36 1.02 18.19
CA LYS A 302 -1.85 -0.35 18.23
C LYS A 302 -0.86 -1.33 17.61
N ILE A 303 -0.47 -1.13 16.36
CA ILE A 303 0.49 -2.02 15.69
C ILE A 303 1.86 -1.98 16.37
N ALA A 304 2.28 -0.82 16.88
CA ALA A 304 3.52 -0.67 17.61
C ALA A 304 3.51 -1.50 18.91
N ASN A 305 2.42 -1.46 19.66
CA ASN A 305 2.29 -2.13 20.96
C ASN A 305 2.01 -3.63 20.83
N GLN A 306 1.18 -4.04 19.86
CA GLN A 306 0.77 -5.43 19.70
C GLN A 306 1.74 -6.26 18.88
N LEU A 307 2.33 -5.67 17.83
CA LEU A 307 3.13 -6.39 16.84
C LEU A 307 4.60 -5.92 16.80
N GLY A 308 4.98 -4.96 17.64
CA GLY A 308 6.37 -4.48 17.72
C GLY A 308 6.80 -3.61 16.54
N TYR A 309 5.87 -3.10 15.74
CA TYR A 309 6.16 -2.25 14.60
C TYR A 309 6.97 -1.00 15.01
N ARG A 310 8.02 -0.71 14.25
CA ARG A 310 8.85 0.50 14.41
C ARG A 310 9.34 0.95 13.03
N PRO A 311 8.92 2.13 12.54
CA PRO A 311 9.46 2.69 11.31
C PRO A 311 10.95 2.97 11.50
N THR A 312 11.74 2.70 10.47
CA THR A 312 13.22 2.78 10.50
C THR A 312 13.76 3.87 9.59
N TRP A 313 13.02 4.30 8.61
CA TRP A 313 13.43 5.33 7.66
C TRP A 313 13.10 6.73 8.19
N ASP A 314 14.14 7.59 8.31
CA ASP A 314 13.90 9.01 8.42
C ASP A 314 13.55 9.61 7.05
N LEU A 315 12.78 10.70 7.06
CA LEU A 315 12.26 11.26 5.80
C LEU A 315 13.37 11.81 4.90
N THR A 316 14.39 12.45 5.46
CA THR A 316 15.49 13.06 4.70
C THR A 316 16.28 12.00 3.94
N GLY A 317 16.68 10.94 4.63
CA GLY A 317 17.38 9.80 4.04
C GLY A 317 16.52 9.07 3.01
N GLY A 318 15.24 8.87 3.31
CA GLY A 318 14.30 8.22 2.41
C GLY A 318 14.05 9.02 1.12
N LEU A 319 13.90 10.36 1.23
CA LEU A 319 13.78 11.22 0.05
C LEU A 319 15.04 11.21 -0.80
N ALA A 320 16.22 11.31 -0.16
CA ALA A 320 17.51 11.26 -0.86
C ALA A 320 17.68 9.92 -1.62
N ALA A 321 17.38 8.78 -0.97
CA ALA A 321 17.42 7.46 -1.59
C ALA A 321 16.41 7.35 -2.75
N THR A 322 15.22 7.92 -2.59
CA THR A 322 14.19 7.96 -3.65
C THR A 322 14.69 8.76 -4.85
N VAL A 323 15.19 9.98 -4.65
CA VAL A 323 15.75 10.84 -5.73
C VAL A 323 16.88 10.11 -6.46
N ASP A 324 17.77 9.46 -5.71
CA ASP A 324 18.90 8.71 -6.24
C ASP A 324 18.44 7.54 -7.13
N TRP A 325 17.39 6.84 -6.71
CA TRP A 325 16.81 5.78 -7.52
C TRP A 325 16.29 6.31 -8.87
N TYR A 326 15.54 7.42 -8.88
CA TYR A 326 15.04 8.02 -10.12
C TYR A 326 16.17 8.50 -11.04
N ARG A 327 17.26 9.05 -10.48
CA ARG A 327 18.48 9.43 -11.25
C ARG A 327 19.12 8.23 -11.95
N ARG A 328 19.20 7.09 -11.27
CA ARG A 328 19.86 5.89 -11.78
C ARG A 328 18.99 5.04 -12.70
N ASN A 329 17.69 5.24 -12.70
CA ASN A 329 16.75 4.40 -13.43
C ASN A 329 15.83 5.20 -14.37
N PRO A 330 16.36 6.04 -15.28
CA PRO A 330 15.53 6.86 -16.16
C PRO A 330 14.63 6.01 -17.06
N ASP A 331 15.08 4.87 -17.53
CA ASP A 331 14.33 3.97 -18.41
C ASP A 331 13.07 3.38 -17.73
N ARG A 332 13.05 3.38 -16.39
CA ARG A 332 11.95 2.83 -15.60
C ARG A 332 10.79 3.80 -15.43
N TRP A 333 11.02 5.09 -15.52
CA TRP A 333 9.98 6.10 -15.29
C TRP A 333 9.72 7.01 -16.50
N ALA A 334 10.72 7.25 -17.38
CA ALA A 334 10.56 8.16 -18.51
C ALA A 334 9.41 7.76 -19.46
N PRO A 335 9.15 6.48 -19.75
CA PRO A 335 7.99 6.10 -20.58
C PRO A 335 6.62 6.47 -19.98
N HIS A 336 6.56 6.66 -18.65
CA HIS A 336 5.32 6.94 -17.92
C HIS A 336 5.08 8.43 -17.67
N VAL A 337 6.07 9.29 -17.99
CA VAL A 337 5.97 10.74 -17.87
C VAL A 337 5.62 11.35 -19.22
N ARG A 338 4.36 11.66 -19.48
CA ARG A 338 3.93 12.28 -20.73
C ARG A 338 4.40 13.74 -20.79
N ALA A 339 4.87 14.17 -21.96
CA ALA A 339 5.09 15.59 -22.22
C ALA A 339 3.73 16.31 -22.10
N GLY A 340 3.59 17.19 -21.09
CA GLY A 340 2.39 18.00 -20.89
C GLY A 340 1.44 17.58 -19.77
N ASP A 341 1.77 16.59 -18.94
CA ASP A 341 0.96 16.20 -17.76
C ASP A 341 0.81 17.31 -16.67
N ALA A 342 1.15 18.55 -17.03
CA ALA A 342 0.93 19.75 -16.22
C ALA A 342 -0.47 20.35 -16.38
N ARG A 343 -1.34 19.80 -17.23
CA ARG A 343 -2.71 20.31 -17.33
C ARG A 343 -3.51 19.74 -16.16
N PRO A 344 -4.08 20.60 -15.28
CA PRO A 344 -5.15 20.15 -14.42
C PRO A 344 -6.20 19.54 -15.33
N MET A 345 -6.63 18.31 -15.02
CA MET A 345 -7.79 17.74 -15.71
C MET A 345 -8.96 18.66 -15.37
N HIS A 346 -9.31 19.56 -16.31
CA HIS A 346 -10.45 20.45 -16.13
C HIS A 346 -11.71 19.58 -16.05
N HIS A 347 -12.44 19.71 -14.95
CA HIS A 347 -13.82 19.25 -14.89
C HIS A 347 -14.61 19.89 -16.05
N PRO A 348 -15.28 19.12 -16.90
CA PRO A 348 -16.46 19.64 -17.55
C PRO A 348 -17.50 19.83 -16.42
N VAL A 349 -17.93 21.06 -16.22
CA VAL A 349 -19.08 21.41 -15.37
C VAL A 349 -20.34 20.84 -16.00
#